data_0ada3dbc12c568b114dfa05a37fcdc3c
#
_entry.id   0ada3dbc12c568b114dfa05a37fcdc3c
#
_cell.length_a   1.000
_cell.length_b   1.000
_cell.length_c   1.000
_cell.angle_alpha   90.00
_cell.angle_beta   90.00
_cell.angle_gamma   90.00
#
_symmetry.space_group_name_H-M   'P 1'
#
loop_
_entity.id
_entity.type
_entity.pdbx_description
1 polymer ?
#
loop_
_entity_poly.entity_id
_entity_poly.type
_entity_poly.pdbx_seq_one_letter_code
_entity_poly.pdbx_strand_id
1 'polypeptide(L)'
;MKKKLLIIIPIAAAVIAAWLAFCGYQWSWGPFMKLHDFKTSALEGNGEKYSLDNAAPNADSPIEGKTVLFLGSSVTYGSASGGVSFADYIEKRDGCEMIKSAVSGTTLVESGIDSYVSRLKKLDAEKADLLVCQLSTNDASQKKELGKIIESKNLNDFDTKTIAGAIEYIICYSKEKWNCPVIFYTNPRYDSELYGEMVGILKEAETKWGISVIDMWNDAGLNAALNKNTALYMADKIHPTKAGYLEIWTPFMEKTVFEVMKEEAK
;
A
#
# COMPACT_ATOMS: atom_id res chain seq x y z
N MET A 1 -29.39 43.57 11.78
CA MET A 1 -29.13 42.19 11.31
C MET A 1 -28.16 42.13 10.13
N LYS A 2 -28.32 42.85 9.02
CA LYS A 2 -27.46 42.79 7.80
C LYS A 2 -25.97 43.07 8.08
N LYS A 3 -25.58 44.04 8.94
CA LYS A 3 -24.17 44.33 9.27
C LYS A 3 -23.45 43.23 10.06
N LYS A 4 -24.15 42.49 10.93
CA LYS A 4 -23.57 41.36 11.66
C LYS A 4 -23.33 40.17 10.73
N LEU A 5 -24.22 39.93 9.76
CA LEU A 5 -24.09 38.87 8.77
C LEU A 5 -22.89 39.10 7.84
N LEU A 6 -22.62 40.35 7.46
CA LEU A 6 -21.48 40.77 6.62
C LEU A 6 -20.11 40.50 7.28
N ILE A 7 -20.04 40.42 8.60
CA ILE A 7 -18.80 40.11 9.33
C ILE A 7 -18.69 38.59 9.67
N ILE A 8 -19.82 37.96 9.95
CA ILE A 8 -19.85 36.54 10.35
C ILE A 8 -19.48 35.61 9.17
N ILE A 9 -19.98 35.89 7.96
CA ILE A 9 -19.70 35.06 6.78
C ILE A 9 -18.23 34.99 6.45
N PRO A 10 -17.43 36.06 6.34
CA PRO A 10 -16.01 35.98 6.03
C PRO A 10 -15.19 35.31 7.16
N ILE A 11 -15.60 35.51 8.42
CA ILE A 11 -14.95 34.83 9.56
C ILE A 11 -15.19 33.30 9.49
N ALA A 12 -16.42 32.87 9.24
CA ALA A 12 -16.76 31.48 9.09
C ALA A 12 -16.00 30.84 7.89
N ALA A 13 -15.94 31.54 6.76
CA ALA A 13 -15.17 31.09 5.61
C ALA A 13 -13.68 30.96 5.89
N ALA A 14 -13.09 31.92 6.62
CA ALA A 14 -11.68 31.84 7.02
C ALA A 14 -11.39 30.66 7.95
N VAL A 15 -12.30 30.40 8.93
CA VAL A 15 -12.18 29.24 9.83
C VAL A 15 -12.27 27.91 9.07
N ILE A 16 -13.19 27.80 8.13
CA ILE A 16 -13.34 26.61 7.27
C ILE A 16 -12.08 26.43 6.40
N ALA A 17 -11.58 27.51 5.78
CA ALA A 17 -10.36 27.43 4.97
C ALA A 17 -9.13 27.01 5.80
N ALA A 18 -8.97 27.55 7.00
CA ALA A 18 -7.91 27.19 7.93
C ALA A 18 -8.02 25.73 8.36
N TRP A 19 -9.23 25.25 8.63
CA TRP A 19 -9.47 23.83 8.97
C TRP A 19 -9.16 22.91 7.79
N LEU A 20 -9.58 23.25 6.58
CA LEU A 20 -9.25 22.50 5.36
C LEU A 20 -7.74 22.49 5.09
N ALA A 21 -7.06 23.61 5.31
CA ALA A 21 -5.61 23.69 5.18
C ALA A 21 -4.92 22.81 6.23
N PHE A 22 -5.39 22.80 7.47
CA PHE A 22 -4.92 21.91 8.52
C PHE A 22 -5.12 20.44 8.14
N CYS A 23 -6.30 20.05 7.64
CA CYS A 23 -6.57 18.70 7.17
C CYS A 23 -5.66 18.31 5.99
N GLY A 24 -5.45 19.22 5.04
CA GLY A 24 -4.51 19.02 3.94
C GLY A 24 -3.09 18.81 4.42
N TYR A 25 -2.62 19.62 5.37
CA TYR A 25 -1.28 19.53 5.93
C TYR A 25 -1.05 18.23 6.74
N GLN A 26 -2.00 17.85 7.60
CA GLN A 26 -1.84 16.70 8.49
C GLN A 26 -2.11 15.36 7.81
N TRP A 27 -3.15 15.29 6.97
CA TRP A 27 -3.70 14.01 6.49
C TRP A 27 -3.77 13.89 4.97
N SER A 28 -3.18 14.83 4.21
CA SER A 28 -3.27 14.86 2.74
C SER A 28 -4.72 14.80 2.23
N TRP A 29 -5.64 15.53 2.91
CA TRP A 29 -7.07 15.51 2.62
C TRP A 29 -7.60 16.89 2.18
N GLY A 30 -8.53 16.89 1.19
CA GLY A 30 -9.21 18.08 0.72
C GLY A 30 -8.39 18.92 -0.26
N PRO A 31 -8.79 20.19 -0.51
CA PRO A 31 -8.20 21.02 -1.56
C PRO A 31 -6.76 21.46 -1.30
N PHE A 32 -6.27 21.30 -0.08
CA PHE A 32 -4.91 21.67 0.34
C PHE A 32 -3.99 20.47 0.57
N MET A 33 -4.26 19.31 -0.04
CA MET A 33 -3.45 18.10 0.12
C MET A 33 -1.96 18.29 -0.19
N LYS A 34 -1.61 19.20 -1.12
CA LYS A 34 -0.21 19.58 -1.43
C LYS A 34 0.58 20.12 -0.24
N LEU A 35 -0.09 20.62 0.80
CA LEU A 35 0.60 21.02 2.04
C LEU A 35 1.23 19.82 2.77
N HIS A 36 0.65 18.63 2.61
CA HIS A 36 1.24 17.40 3.13
C HIS A 36 2.56 17.08 2.43
N ASP A 37 2.60 17.22 1.12
CA ASP A 37 3.82 16.99 0.33
C ASP A 37 4.93 17.95 0.76
N PHE A 38 4.58 19.22 1.02
CA PHE A 38 5.53 20.20 1.56
C PHE A 38 6.08 19.80 2.94
N LYS A 39 5.20 19.33 3.84
CA LYS A 39 5.58 18.83 5.17
C LYS A 39 6.50 17.62 5.05
N THR A 40 6.14 16.64 4.23
CA THR A 40 6.88 15.38 4.11
C THR A 40 8.19 15.56 3.36
N SER A 41 8.26 16.46 2.37
CA SER A 41 9.50 16.77 1.63
C SER A 41 10.63 17.33 2.52
N ALA A 42 10.27 17.94 3.65
CA ALA A 42 11.24 18.46 4.62
C ALA A 42 11.87 17.39 5.53
N LEU A 43 11.35 16.15 5.50
CA LEU A 43 11.91 15.06 6.29
C LEU A 43 13.28 14.63 5.73
N GLU A 44 14.25 14.40 6.61
CA GLU A 44 15.61 13.94 6.24
C GLU A 44 15.58 12.70 5.35
N GLY A 45 14.69 11.73 5.69
CA GLY A 45 14.54 10.50 4.94
C GLY A 45 13.92 10.68 3.53
N ASN A 46 13.44 11.89 3.19
CA ASN A 46 12.98 12.24 1.84
C ASN A 46 13.98 13.07 1.05
N GLY A 47 15.20 13.28 1.60
CA GLY A 47 16.27 14.00 0.93
C GLY A 47 16.72 13.36 -0.38
N GLU A 48 17.41 14.17 -1.20
CA GLU A 48 17.87 13.79 -2.56
C GLU A 48 18.73 12.51 -2.58
N LYS A 49 19.49 12.27 -1.53
CA LYS A 49 20.29 11.04 -1.34
C LYS A 49 19.48 9.76 -1.56
N TYR A 50 18.18 9.80 -1.26
CA TYR A 50 17.27 8.66 -1.37
C TYR A 50 16.33 8.75 -2.58
N SER A 51 16.66 9.58 -3.58
CA SER A 51 15.88 9.65 -4.82
C SER A 51 16.00 8.36 -5.65
N LEU A 52 15.05 8.17 -6.56
CA LEU A 52 15.09 7.04 -7.51
C LEU A 52 16.37 7.02 -8.35
N ASP A 53 16.92 8.18 -8.66
CA ASP A 53 18.15 8.29 -9.47
C ASP A 53 19.37 7.69 -8.77
N ASN A 54 19.34 7.63 -7.44
CA ASN A 54 20.40 7.04 -6.61
C ASN A 54 20.16 5.56 -6.29
N ALA A 55 19.06 4.96 -6.77
CA ALA A 55 18.81 3.54 -6.60
C ALA A 55 19.66 2.71 -7.56
N ALA A 56 20.59 1.92 -7.00
CA ALA A 56 21.45 1.06 -7.80
C ALA A 56 20.62 -0.09 -8.43
N PRO A 57 20.81 -0.38 -9.73
CA PRO A 57 20.14 -1.51 -10.38
C PRO A 57 20.64 -2.85 -9.83
N ASN A 58 19.76 -3.84 -9.81
CA ASN A 58 20.10 -5.23 -9.54
C ASN A 58 20.51 -5.90 -10.84
N ALA A 59 21.69 -6.55 -10.84
CA ALA A 59 22.08 -7.38 -11.96
C ALA A 59 21.27 -8.70 -11.92
N ASP A 60 20.89 -9.20 -13.07
CA ASP A 60 20.22 -10.51 -13.25
C ASP A 60 18.93 -10.66 -12.42
N SER A 61 18.11 -9.62 -12.37
CA SER A 61 16.83 -9.66 -11.66
C SER A 61 15.85 -10.65 -12.32
N PRO A 62 15.21 -11.55 -11.57
CA PRO A 62 14.26 -12.53 -12.12
C PRO A 62 12.95 -11.89 -12.61
N ILE A 63 12.75 -10.60 -12.38
CA ILE A 63 11.59 -9.84 -12.84
C ILE A 63 11.92 -8.83 -13.93
N GLU A 64 13.13 -8.81 -14.47
CA GLU A 64 13.48 -7.96 -15.60
C GLU A 64 12.56 -8.25 -16.80
N GLY A 65 11.92 -7.18 -17.34
CA GLY A 65 10.95 -7.26 -18.44
C GLY A 65 9.62 -7.96 -18.09
N LYS A 66 9.38 -8.30 -16.82
CA LYS A 66 8.10 -8.85 -16.34
C LYS A 66 7.13 -7.73 -16.00
N THR A 67 5.85 -7.93 -16.25
CA THR A 67 4.79 -6.99 -15.84
C THR A 67 4.39 -7.28 -14.40
N VAL A 68 4.70 -6.36 -13.48
CA VAL A 68 4.38 -6.48 -12.05
C VAL A 68 3.26 -5.50 -11.68
N LEU A 69 2.13 -6.04 -11.21
CA LEU A 69 1.00 -5.25 -10.74
C LEU A 69 1.11 -5.02 -9.22
N PHE A 70 1.20 -3.76 -8.81
CA PHE A 70 1.16 -3.35 -7.40
C PHE A 70 -0.23 -2.77 -7.07
N LEU A 71 -0.95 -3.44 -6.19
CA LEU A 71 -2.29 -3.05 -5.75
C LEU A 71 -2.25 -2.62 -4.28
N GLY A 72 -2.67 -1.38 -3.97
CA GLY A 72 -2.60 -0.91 -2.59
C GLY A 72 -3.20 0.46 -2.33
N SER A 73 -2.84 1.03 -1.19
CA SER A 73 -3.27 2.38 -0.78
C SER A 73 -2.08 3.34 -0.61
N SER A 74 -2.09 4.16 0.42
CA SER A 74 -1.09 5.21 0.65
C SER A 74 0.35 4.70 0.76
N VAL A 75 0.56 3.50 1.31
CA VAL A 75 1.90 2.91 1.44
C VAL A 75 2.41 2.42 0.09
N THR A 76 1.57 1.76 -0.71
CA THR A 76 1.94 1.37 -2.08
C THR A 76 2.11 2.60 -2.99
N TYR A 77 1.33 3.66 -2.77
CA TYR A 77 1.46 4.93 -3.50
C TYR A 77 2.76 5.66 -3.16
N GLY A 78 3.19 5.65 -1.89
CA GLY A 78 4.30 6.46 -1.38
C GLY A 78 3.84 7.84 -0.91
N SER A 79 2.70 7.93 -0.18
CA SER A 79 2.08 9.21 0.16
C SER A 79 2.93 10.14 1.01
N ALA A 80 3.83 9.60 1.84
CA ALA A 80 4.73 10.38 2.68
C ALA A 80 6.14 10.58 2.09
N SER A 81 6.35 10.14 0.84
CA SER A 81 7.63 10.16 0.13
C SER A 81 7.53 10.75 -1.28
N GLY A 82 6.51 11.62 -1.49
CA GLY A 82 6.32 12.32 -2.76
C GLY A 82 5.84 11.42 -3.90
N GLY A 83 5.11 10.34 -3.60
CA GLY A 83 4.60 9.40 -4.59
C GLY A 83 5.59 8.29 -4.98
N VAL A 84 6.76 8.25 -4.33
CA VAL A 84 7.78 7.21 -4.52
C VAL A 84 7.66 6.16 -3.44
N SER A 85 7.50 4.89 -3.79
CA SER A 85 7.38 3.77 -2.86
C SER A 85 8.36 2.64 -3.22
N PHE A 86 8.33 1.55 -2.47
CA PHE A 86 9.08 0.34 -2.80
C PHE A 86 8.80 -0.16 -4.23
N ALA A 87 7.57 0.04 -4.75
CA ALA A 87 7.21 -0.37 -6.11
C ALA A 87 8.03 0.37 -7.16
N ASP A 88 8.22 1.68 -6.99
CA ASP A 88 9.04 2.50 -7.89
C ASP A 88 10.53 2.13 -7.80
N TYR A 89 11.02 1.79 -6.60
CA TYR A 89 12.39 1.30 -6.44
C TYR A 89 12.59 -0.07 -7.07
N ILE A 90 11.63 -1.00 -6.93
CA ILE A 90 11.67 -2.30 -7.59
C ILE A 90 11.68 -2.11 -9.12
N GLU A 91 10.79 -1.29 -9.68
CA GLU A 91 10.82 -0.98 -11.11
C GLU A 91 12.20 -0.47 -11.56
N LYS A 92 12.74 0.53 -10.84
CA LYS A 92 14.02 1.15 -11.17
C LYS A 92 15.21 0.20 -11.03
N ARG A 93 15.21 -0.64 -10.00
CA ARG A 93 16.32 -1.53 -9.67
C ARG A 93 16.29 -2.82 -10.48
N ASP A 94 15.10 -3.30 -10.77
CA ASP A 94 14.89 -4.66 -11.29
C ASP A 94 14.45 -4.69 -12.74
N GLY A 95 14.15 -3.55 -13.34
CA GLY A 95 13.81 -3.45 -14.76
C GLY A 95 12.48 -4.10 -15.14
N CYS A 96 11.53 -4.21 -14.20
CA CYS A 96 10.19 -4.69 -14.50
C CYS A 96 9.31 -3.58 -15.13
N GLU A 97 8.24 -3.99 -15.82
CA GLU A 97 7.17 -3.10 -16.27
C GLU A 97 6.16 -2.97 -15.12
N MET A 98 6.04 -1.78 -14.52
CA MET A 98 5.17 -1.56 -13.37
C MET A 98 3.77 -1.13 -13.77
N ILE A 99 2.75 -1.80 -13.22
CA ILE A 99 1.37 -1.30 -13.15
C ILE A 99 1.06 -0.97 -11.69
N LYS A 100 1.06 0.32 -11.32
CA LYS A 100 0.83 0.76 -9.93
C LYS A 100 -0.60 1.25 -9.75
N SER A 101 -1.48 0.41 -9.22
CA SER A 101 -2.85 0.75 -8.85
C SER A 101 -2.93 1.02 -7.34
N ALA A 102 -2.61 2.25 -6.93
CA ALA A 102 -2.54 2.65 -5.54
C ALA A 102 -3.20 4.01 -5.31
N VAL A 103 -4.16 4.06 -4.38
CA VAL A 103 -4.91 5.27 -4.03
C VAL A 103 -4.96 5.43 -2.51
N SER A 104 -4.43 6.55 -1.99
CA SER A 104 -4.36 6.82 -0.55
C SER A 104 -5.75 6.83 0.11
N GLY A 105 -5.84 6.26 1.32
CA GLY A 105 -7.09 6.24 2.10
C GLY A 105 -8.09 5.15 1.68
N THR A 106 -7.81 4.37 0.62
CA THR A 106 -8.73 3.34 0.14
C THR A 106 -8.58 2.02 0.88
N THR A 107 -9.66 1.26 0.93
CA THR A 107 -9.76 -0.04 1.61
C THR A 107 -9.58 -1.20 0.64
N LEU A 108 -9.18 -2.34 1.19
CA LEU A 108 -9.15 -3.62 0.49
C LEU A 108 -10.58 -4.07 0.18
N VAL A 109 -11.48 -4.03 1.18
CA VAL A 109 -12.89 -4.36 1.01
C VAL A 109 -13.57 -3.43 0.02
N GLU A 110 -14.55 -3.97 -0.72
CA GLU A 110 -15.32 -3.22 -1.71
C GLU A 110 -16.20 -2.16 -1.04
N SER A 111 -15.66 -0.94 -0.93
CA SER A 111 -16.34 0.23 -0.39
C SER A 111 -16.07 1.45 -1.27
N GLY A 112 -17.06 1.81 -2.10
CA GLY A 112 -16.88 2.89 -3.07
C GLY A 112 -16.11 2.47 -4.32
N ILE A 113 -15.87 3.44 -5.21
CA ILE A 113 -15.36 3.21 -6.56
C ILE A 113 -13.84 2.97 -6.63
N ASP A 114 -13.11 3.35 -5.57
CA ASP A 114 -11.65 3.34 -5.51
C ASP A 114 -11.07 2.28 -4.55
N SER A 115 -11.91 1.38 -4.00
CA SER A 115 -11.41 0.24 -3.22
C SER A 115 -10.54 -0.68 -4.07
N TYR A 116 -9.71 -1.52 -3.44
CA TYR A 116 -8.82 -2.44 -4.17
C TYR A 116 -9.61 -3.35 -5.09
N VAL A 117 -10.66 -3.99 -4.57
CA VAL A 117 -11.55 -4.84 -5.37
C VAL A 117 -12.16 -4.07 -6.54
N SER A 118 -12.67 -2.85 -6.30
CA SER A 118 -13.30 -2.04 -7.35
C SER A 118 -12.30 -1.61 -8.44
N ARG A 119 -11.06 -1.27 -8.07
CA ARG A 119 -10.00 -0.91 -9.01
C ARG A 119 -9.51 -2.13 -9.80
N LEU A 120 -9.37 -3.27 -9.12
CA LEU A 120 -8.97 -4.51 -9.76
C LEU A 120 -9.96 -4.95 -10.86
N LYS A 121 -11.28 -4.85 -10.58
CA LYS A 121 -12.35 -5.13 -11.55
C LYS A 121 -12.29 -4.24 -12.80
N LYS A 122 -11.83 -2.99 -12.64
CA LYS A 122 -11.76 -1.97 -13.71
C LYS A 122 -10.42 -1.93 -14.40
N LEU A 123 -9.43 -2.64 -13.88
CA LEU A 123 -8.07 -2.57 -14.40
C LEU A 123 -8.00 -3.17 -15.79
N ASP A 124 -7.68 -2.32 -16.77
CA ASP A 124 -7.43 -2.70 -18.16
C ASP A 124 -5.96 -3.10 -18.33
N ALA A 125 -5.62 -4.28 -17.78
CA ALA A 125 -4.31 -4.90 -17.94
C ALA A 125 -4.50 -6.25 -18.63
N GLU A 126 -3.96 -6.37 -19.84
CA GLU A 126 -4.01 -7.61 -20.61
C GLU A 126 -3.13 -8.70 -19.98
N LYS A 127 -2.03 -8.29 -19.34
CA LYS A 127 -1.04 -9.19 -18.75
C LYS A 127 -0.60 -8.70 -17.37
N ALA A 128 -0.35 -9.64 -16.46
CA ALA A 128 0.45 -9.47 -15.27
C ALA A 128 1.23 -10.77 -15.03
N ASP A 129 2.52 -10.66 -14.80
CA ASP A 129 3.38 -11.81 -14.47
C ASP A 129 3.44 -12.01 -12.95
N LEU A 130 3.06 -11.00 -12.15
CA LEU A 130 3.01 -11.03 -10.70
C LEU A 130 2.03 -9.97 -10.19
N LEU A 131 1.22 -10.32 -9.19
CA LEU A 131 0.48 -9.35 -8.36
C LEU A 131 1.13 -9.23 -6.98
N VAL A 132 1.45 -7.99 -6.57
CA VAL A 132 1.86 -7.62 -5.21
C VAL A 132 0.78 -6.75 -4.59
N CYS A 133 0.10 -7.25 -3.56
CA CYS A 133 -1.06 -6.61 -2.95
C CYS A 133 -0.80 -6.23 -1.49
N GLN A 134 -1.17 -5.00 -1.12
CA GLN A 134 -1.11 -4.53 0.26
C GLN A 134 -2.25 -5.11 1.09
N LEU A 135 -1.96 -5.67 2.28
CA LEU A 135 -2.98 -5.79 3.33
C LEU A 135 -3.26 -4.39 3.88
N SER A 136 -4.46 -3.88 3.63
CA SER A 136 -4.75 -2.45 3.82
C SER A 136 -4.84 -2.05 5.30
N THR A 137 -4.07 -1.05 5.71
CA THR A 137 -4.17 -0.43 7.04
C THR A 137 -5.45 0.38 7.22
N ASN A 138 -6.09 0.81 6.11
CA ASN A 138 -7.33 1.57 6.16
C ASN A 138 -8.52 0.70 6.58
N ASP A 139 -8.52 -0.59 6.25
CA ASP A 139 -9.56 -1.51 6.70
C ASP A 139 -9.56 -1.63 8.23
N ALA A 140 -8.39 -1.73 8.85
CA ALA A 140 -8.26 -1.72 10.31
C ALA A 140 -8.72 -0.38 10.92
N SER A 141 -8.25 0.75 10.39
CA SER A 141 -8.60 2.08 10.93
C SER A 141 -10.08 2.42 10.77
N GLN A 142 -10.72 1.93 9.71
CA GLN A 142 -12.16 2.09 9.45
C GLN A 142 -13.01 0.97 10.07
N LYS A 143 -12.40 0.03 10.81
CA LYS A 143 -13.07 -1.09 11.48
C LYS A 143 -13.96 -1.91 10.54
N LYS A 144 -13.41 -2.26 9.37
CA LYS A 144 -14.11 -3.14 8.42
C LYS A 144 -14.30 -4.52 9.01
N GLU A 145 -15.38 -5.18 8.58
CA GLU A 145 -15.70 -6.53 9.04
C GLU A 145 -14.64 -7.53 8.59
N LEU A 146 -14.18 -8.38 9.52
CA LEU A 146 -13.13 -9.37 9.23
C LEU A 146 -13.62 -10.44 8.25
N GLY A 147 -14.84 -10.95 8.44
CA GLY A 147 -15.29 -12.14 7.74
C GLY A 147 -14.49 -13.37 8.16
N LYS A 148 -14.48 -14.39 7.30
CA LYS A 148 -13.73 -15.63 7.47
C LYS A 148 -13.37 -16.23 6.12
N ILE A 149 -12.28 -16.99 6.07
CA ILE A 149 -11.92 -17.79 4.91
C ILE A 149 -12.94 -18.91 4.75
N ILE A 150 -13.44 -19.13 3.53
CA ILE A 150 -14.45 -20.15 3.22
C ILE A 150 -13.83 -21.29 2.40
N GLU A 151 -14.49 -22.44 2.29
CA GLU A 151 -13.97 -23.60 1.54
C GLU A 151 -14.00 -23.40 0.01
N SER A 152 -14.94 -22.60 -0.49
CA SER A 152 -15.11 -22.37 -1.92
C SER A 152 -13.86 -21.74 -2.57
N LYS A 153 -13.65 -22.05 -3.84
CA LYS A 153 -12.70 -21.38 -4.73
C LYS A 153 -13.37 -20.67 -5.91
N ASN A 154 -14.70 -20.50 -5.85
CA ASN A 154 -15.46 -19.80 -6.88
C ASN A 154 -15.48 -18.30 -6.58
N LEU A 155 -15.08 -17.49 -7.55
CA LEU A 155 -14.99 -16.03 -7.45
C LEU A 155 -16.29 -15.37 -6.93
N ASN A 156 -17.45 -15.90 -7.32
CA ASN A 156 -18.76 -15.34 -6.98
C ASN A 156 -19.21 -15.62 -5.54
N ASP A 157 -18.53 -16.53 -4.82
CA ASP A 157 -18.88 -16.90 -3.45
C ASP A 157 -18.24 -16.00 -2.39
N PHE A 158 -17.30 -15.12 -2.79
CA PHE A 158 -16.57 -14.27 -1.86
C PHE A 158 -17.30 -12.97 -1.57
N ASP A 159 -17.63 -12.74 -0.29
CA ASP A 159 -18.18 -11.47 0.16
C ASP A 159 -17.10 -10.37 0.19
N THR A 160 -17.00 -9.63 -0.88
CA THR A 160 -16.00 -8.54 -1.04
C THR A 160 -16.18 -7.38 -0.06
N LYS A 161 -17.24 -7.37 0.76
CA LYS A 161 -17.45 -6.37 1.82
C LYS A 161 -16.78 -6.74 3.14
N THR A 162 -16.26 -7.96 3.24
CA THR A 162 -15.44 -8.42 4.36
C THR A 162 -13.97 -8.51 3.97
N ILE A 163 -13.07 -8.44 4.93
CA ILE A 163 -11.61 -8.50 4.71
C ILE A 163 -11.22 -9.86 4.13
N ALA A 164 -11.69 -10.95 4.73
CA ALA A 164 -11.42 -12.31 4.25
C ALA A 164 -11.92 -12.51 2.81
N GLY A 165 -13.17 -12.15 2.55
CA GLY A 165 -13.75 -12.30 1.21
C GLY A 165 -13.08 -11.43 0.16
N ALA A 166 -12.63 -10.21 0.51
CA ALA A 166 -11.89 -9.35 -0.40
C ALA A 166 -10.48 -9.89 -0.70
N ILE A 167 -9.78 -10.46 0.29
CA ILE A 167 -8.50 -11.16 0.09
C ILE A 167 -8.69 -12.31 -0.89
N GLU A 168 -9.65 -13.19 -0.63
CA GLU A 168 -9.94 -14.37 -1.46
C GLU A 168 -10.37 -13.97 -2.87
N TYR A 169 -11.21 -12.93 -2.99
CA TYR A 169 -11.62 -12.39 -4.30
C TYR A 169 -10.43 -11.92 -5.12
N ILE A 170 -9.52 -11.12 -4.52
CA ILE A 170 -8.34 -10.59 -5.20
C ILE A 170 -7.43 -11.74 -5.66
N ILE A 171 -7.21 -12.75 -4.84
CA ILE A 171 -6.39 -13.93 -5.19
C ILE A 171 -7.03 -14.68 -6.35
N CYS A 172 -8.30 -15.05 -6.22
CA CYS A 172 -9.04 -15.83 -7.22
C CYS A 172 -9.10 -15.09 -8.56
N TYR A 173 -9.50 -13.82 -8.55
CA TYR A 173 -9.58 -12.97 -9.74
C TYR A 173 -8.24 -12.90 -10.49
N SER A 174 -7.15 -12.71 -9.76
CA SER A 174 -5.82 -12.60 -10.39
C SER A 174 -5.35 -13.92 -10.99
N LYS A 175 -5.64 -15.03 -10.32
CA LYS A 175 -5.37 -16.37 -10.86
C LYS A 175 -6.21 -16.68 -12.09
N GLU A 176 -7.50 -16.32 -12.10
CA GLU A 176 -8.38 -16.55 -13.25
C GLU A 176 -8.03 -15.65 -14.44
N LYS A 177 -7.73 -14.35 -14.19
CA LYS A 177 -7.50 -13.38 -15.26
C LYS A 177 -6.11 -13.48 -15.89
N TRP A 178 -5.07 -13.62 -15.07
CA TRP A 178 -3.67 -13.54 -15.52
C TRP A 178 -2.88 -14.82 -15.31
N ASN A 179 -3.43 -15.79 -14.54
CA ASN A 179 -2.73 -16.99 -14.14
C ASN A 179 -1.33 -16.70 -13.54
N CYS A 180 -1.23 -15.62 -12.76
CA CYS A 180 0.04 -15.18 -12.17
C CYS A 180 0.11 -15.52 -10.67
N PRO A 181 1.32 -15.66 -10.10
CA PRO A 181 1.51 -15.70 -8.67
C PRO A 181 1.00 -14.43 -8.01
N VAL A 182 0.58 -14.59 -6.75
CA VAL A 182 0.06 -13.49 -5.91
C VAL A 182 0.88 -13.43 -4.64
N ILE A 183 1.39 -12.25 -4.34
CA ILE A 183 2.07 -11.92 -3.09
C ILE A 183 1.23 -10.88 -2.35
N PHE A 184 0.89 -11.15 -1.10
CA PHE A 184 0.42 -10.10 -0.20
C PHE A 184 1.54 -9.63 0.70
N TYR A 185 1.52 -8.35 1.08
CA TYR A 185 2.44 -7.84 2.10
C TYR A 185 1.70 -7.15 3.24
N THR A 186 2.23 -7.28 4.45
CA THR A 186 1.74 -6.59 5.64
C THR A 186 2.56 -5.33 5.89
N ASN A 187 2.01 -4.36 6.65
CA ASN A 187 2.82 -3.29 7.21
C ASN A 187 3.71 -3.83 8.35
N PRO A 188 4.84 -3.18 8.64
CA PRO A 188 5.56 -3.38 9.90
C PRO A 188 4.64 -3.18 11.10
N ARG A 189 5.03 -3.70 12.25
CA ARG A 189 4.19 -3.67 13.46
C ARG A 189 3.93 -2.26 13.95
N TYR A 190 2.65 -1.95 14.16
CA TYR A 190 2.17 -0.74 14.81
C TYR A 190 1.03 -1.08 15.77
N ASP A 191 0.59 -0.14 16.59
CA ASP A 191 -0.45 -0.35 17.59
C ASP A 191 -1.84 -0.47 16.94
N SER A 192 -2.24 -1.70 16.62
CA SER A 192 -3.55 -2.06 16.06
C SER A 192 -3.85 -3.54 16.25
N GLU A 193 -4.71 -3.86 17.19
CA GLU A 193 -5.17 -5.23 17.43
C GLU A 193 -5.89 -5.80 16.19
N LEU A 194 -6.83 -5.02 15.62
CA LEU A 194 -7.59 -5.44 14.43
C LEU A 194 -6.68 -5.74 13.24
N TYR A 195 -5.60 -4.97 13.04
CA TYR A 195 -4.66 -5.28 11.96
C TYR A 195 -3.91 -6.61 12.21
N GLY A 196 -3.60 -6.90 13.48
CA GLY A 196 -3.04 -8.20 13.86
C GLY A 196 -3.99 -9.37 13.54
N GLU A 197 -5.30 -9.21 13.77
CA GLU A 197 -6.32 -10.19 13.38
C GLU A 197 -6.39 -10.35 11.84
N MET A 198 -6.32 -9.25 11.09
CA MET A 198 -6.26 -9.29 9.63
C MET A 198 -5.03 -10.05 9.11
N VAL A 199 -3.88 -9.92 9.76
CA VAL A 199 -2.68 -10.70 9.45
C VAL A 199 -2.94 -12.19 9.67
N GLY A 200 -3.66 -12.57 10.73
CA GLY A 200 -4.08 -13.94 10.97
C GLY A 200 -4.93 -14.51 9.81
N ILE A 201 -5.95 -13.77 9.38
CA ILE A 201 -6.79 -14.13 8.23
C ILE A 201 -5.96 -14.27 6.95
N LEU A 202 -5.01 -13.37 6.72
CA LEU A 202 -4.13 -13.45 5.55
C LEU A 202 -3.28 -14.72 5.57
N LYS A 203 -2.82 -15.18 6.74
CA LYS A 203 -2.07 -16.45 6.88
C LYS A 203 -2.95 -17.68 6.63
N GLU A 204 -4.24 -17.63 6.96
CA GLU A 204 -5.20 -18.66 6.56
C GLU A 204 -5.38 -18.69 5.02
N ALA A 205 -5.52 -17.52 4.39
CA ALA A 205 -5.60 -17.42 2.93
C ALA A 205 -4.31 -17.91 2.25
N GLU A 206 -3.13 -17.60 2.79
CA GLU A 206 -1.84 -18.13 2.32
C GLU A 206 -1.85 -19.65 2.27
N THR A 207 -2.29 -20.29 3.35
CA THR A 207 -2.39 -21.75 3.46
C THR A 207 -3.37 -22.35 2.45
N LYS A 208 -4.55 -21.74 2.31
CA LYS A 208 -5.60 -22.24 1.38
C LYS A 208 -5.20 -22.11 -0.08
N TRP A 209 -4.62 -20.97 -0.45
CA TRP A 209 -4.42 -20.59 -1.85
C TRP A 209 -3.01 -20.87 -2.37
N GLY A 210 -2.07 -21.19 -1.49
CA GLY A 210 -0.65 -21.36 -1.84
C GLY A 210 -0.05 -20.08 -2.42
N ILE A 211 -0.46 -18.92 -1.90
CA ILE A 211 0.15 -17.63 -2.21
C ILE A 211 1.35 -17.39 -1.28
N SER A 212 2.13 -16.37 -1.56
CA SER A 212 3.21 -15.92 -0.68
C SER A 212 2.80 -14.68 0.12
N VAL A 213 3.25 -14.60 1.37
CA VAL A 213 3.03 -13.43 2.23
C VAL A 213 4.36 -12.86 2.70
N ILE A 214 4.61 -11.60 2.38
CA ILE A 214 5.71 -10.81 2.95
C ILE A 214 5.25 -10.29 4.31
N ASP A 215 5.53 -11.05 5.36
CA ASP A 215 5.05 -10.80 6.72
C ASP A 215 5.98 -9.84 7.48
N MET A 216 5.91 -8.55 7.15
CA MET A 216 6.65 -7.51 7.86
C MET A 216 6.11 -7.28 9.29
N TRP A 217 4.84 -7.61 9.53
CA TRP A 217 4.21 -7.45 10.84
C TRP A 217 4.91 -8.26 11.92
N ASN A 218 5.22 -9.50 11.62
CA ASN A 218 5.84 -10.43 12.56
C ASN A 218 7.37 -10.50 12.43
N ASP A 219 7.99 -9.87 11.41
CA ASP A 219 9.44 -9.90 11.25
C ASP A 219 10.15 -9.01 12.27
N ALA A 220 10.77 -9.65 13.27
CA ALA A 220 11.46 -8.95 14.35
C ALA A 220 12.70 -8.18 13.86
N GLY A 221 13.38 -8.69 12.84
CA GLY A 221 14.59 -8.10 12.28
C GLY A 221 14.29 -6.79 11.55
N LEU A 222 13.27 -6.80 10.67
CA LEU A 222 12.81 -5.61 9.96
C LEU A 222 12.30 -4.54 10.93
N ASN A 223 11.47 -4.93 11.90
CA ASN A 223 10.93 -3.99 12.90
C ASN A 223 12.05 -3.39 13.76
N ALA A 224 13.06 -4.18 14.14
CA ALA A 224 14.23 -3.66 14.84
C ALA A 224 15.08 -2.71 13.96
N ALA A 225 15.22 -3.00 12.66
CA ALA A 225 15.94 -2.13 11.73
C ALA A 225 15.25 -0.77 11.57
N LEU A 226 13.92 -0.73 11.42
CA LEU A 226 13.14 0.51 11.37
C LEU A 226 13.25 1.31 12.66
N ASN A 227 13.25 0.63 13.81
CA ASN A 227 13.32 1.26 15.14
C ASN A 227 14.71 1.85 15.45
N LYS A 228 15.79 1.45 14.77
CA LYS A 228 17.13 2.04 14.95
C LYS A 228 17.16 3.54 14.62
N ASN A 229 16.39 3.96 13.63
CA ASN A 229 16.27 5.37 13.26
C ASN A 229 14.87 5.63 12.65
N THR A 230 13.85 5.57 13.49
CA THR A 230 12.46 5.77 13.05
C THR A 230 12.26 7.11 12.35
N ALA A 231 12.90 8.18 12.83
CA ALA A 231 12.76 9.51 12.23
C ALA A 231 13.30 9.59 10.79
N LEU A 232 14.30 8.78 10.46
CA LEU A 232 14.83 8.67 9.10
C LEU A 232 13.94 7.82 8.20
N TYR A 233 13.47 6.68 8.70
CA TYR A 233 12.81 5.66 7.89
C TYR A 233 11.29 5.81 7.80
N MET A 234 10.66 6.47 8.77
CA MET A 234 9.20 6.57 8.86
C MET A 234 8.78 8.03 9.04
N ALA A 235 7.83 8.48 8.24
CA ALA A 235 7.20 9.79 8.38
C ALA A 235 6.16 9.80 9.51
N ASP A 236 5.54 8.67 9.77
CA ASP A 236 4.60 8.40 10.85
C ASP A 236 4.60 6.88 11.18
N LYS A 237 3.63 6.41 11.98
CA LYS A 237 3.54 4.99 12.39
C LYS A 237 3.27 4.02 11.22
N ILE A 238 2.83 4.50 10.06
CA ILE A 238 2.35 3.70 8.93
C ILE A 238 3.19 3.92 7.68
N HIS A 239 3.58 5.18 7.41
CA HIS A 239 4.12 5.59 6.12
C HIS A 239 5.64 5.76 6.15
N PRO A 240 6.38 4.99 5.33
CA PRO A 240 7.81 5.17 5.17
C PRO A 240 8.17 6.48 4.45
N THR A 241 9.38 6.95 4.74
CA THR A 241 10.09 7.93 3.91
C THR A 241 10.74 7.23 2.70
N LYS A 242 11.35 7.99 1.78
CA LYS A 242 12.19 7.43 0.71
C LYS A 242 13.33 6.56 1.26
N ALA A 243 13.98 6.99 2.34
CA ALA A 243 15.02 6.19 3.01
C ALA A 243 14.46 4.87 3.53
N GLY A 244 13.30 4.89 4.16
CA GLY A 244 12.62 3.67 4.63
C GLY A 244 12.31 2.71 3.49
N TYR A 245 11.80 3.22 2.37
CA TYR A 245 11.56 2.38 1.20
C TYR A 245 12.85 1.85 0.59
N LEU A 246 13.84 2.70 0.29
CA LEU A 246 15.05 2.30 -0.41
C LEU A 246 15.93 1.34 0.41
N GLU A 247 16.16 1.65 1.70
CA GLU A 247 17.15 0.94 2.50
C GLU A 247 16.58 -0.27 3.26
N ILE A 248 15.26 -0.28 3.55
CA ILE A 248 14.64 -1.31 4.39
C ILE A 248 13.58 -2.11 3.61
N TRP A 249 12.54 -1.43 3.07
CA TRP A 249 11.41 -2.11 2.47
C TRP A 249 11.76 -2.81 1.17
N THR A 250 12.38 -2.10 0.23
CA THR A 250 12.68 -2.65 -1.10
C THR A 250 13.54 -3.91 -1.03
N PRO A 251 14.70 -3.94 -0.32
CA PRO A 251 15.48 -5.17 -0.22
C PRO A 251 14.72 -6.32 0.47
N PHE A 252 13.85 -6.00 1.42
CA PHE A 252 13.04 -7.00 2.09
C PHE A 252 11.96 -7.58 1.18
N MET A 253 11.31 -6.74 0.37
CA MET A 253 10.30 -7.13 -0.61
C MET A 253 10.93 -7.96 -1.75
N GLU A 254 12.05 -7.48 -2.31
CA GLU A 254 12.78 -8.13 -3.40
C GLU A 254 13.10 -9.60 -3.08
N LYS A 255 13.46 -9.91 -1.86
CA LYS A 255 13.78 -11.28 -1.45
C LYS A 255 12.66 -12.28 -1.79
N THR A 256 11.44 -12.02 -1.32
CA THR A 256 10.30 -12.90 -1.58
C THR A 256 9.84 -12.83 -3.03
N VAL A 257 9.84 -11.64 -3.64
CA VAL A 257 9.52 -11.46 -5.06
C VAL A 257 10.44 -12.32 -5.92
N PHE A 258 11.74 -12.31 -5.64
CA PHE A 258 12.72 -13.10 -6.40
C PHE A 258 12.59 -14.60 -6.17
N GLU A 259 12.30 -15.02 -4.95
CA GLU A 259 12.04 -16.43 -4.62
C GLU A 259 10.85 -16.96 -5.42
N VAL A 260 9.71 -16.27 -5.37
CA VAL A 260 8.49 -16.63 -6.10
C VAL A 260 8.72 -16.70 -7.60
N MET A 261 9.34 -15.67 -8.18
CA MET A 261 9.53 -15.63 -9.64
C MET A 261 10.57 -16.63 -10.17
N LYS A 262 11.54 -17.03 -9.35
CA LYS A 262 12.46 -18.12 -9.69
C LYS A 262 11.79 -19.50 -9.63
N GLU A 263 10.80 -19.68 -8.77
CA GLU A 263 10.01 -20.92 -8.70
C GLU A 263 9.07 -21.06 -9.89
N GLU A 264 8.44 -19.98 -10.33
CA GLU A 264 7.58 -19.95 -11.52
C GLU A 264 8.36 -20.18 -12.84
N ALA A 265 9.65 -19.96 -12.85
CA ALA A 265 10.49 -20.16 -14.05
C ALA A 265 11.00 -21.61 -14.21
N LYS A 266 10.72 -22.49 -13.25
CA LYS A 266 11.12 -23.92 -13.28
C LYS A 266 10.03 -24.80 -13.89
#